data_f2c5355d60ea2b5c01dc48ebbadd8126
#
_entry.id   f2c5355d60ea2b5c01dc48ebbadd8126
#
_cell.length_a   1.000
_cell.length_b   1.000
_cell.length_c   1.000
_cell.angle_alpha   90.00
_cell.angle_beta   90.00
_cell.angle_gamma   90.00
#
_symmetry.space_group_name_H-M   'P 1'
#
loop_
_entity.id
_entity.type
_entity.pdbx_description
1 polymer ?
#
loop_
_entity_poly.entity_id
_entity_poly.type
_entity_poly.pdbx_seq_one_letter_code
_entity_poly.pdbx_strand_id
1 'polypeptide(L)'
;MRFMAKRDYYEVLGVERGADEAELKKAYRRLAMKYHPDRNPDDKSAEEKFKEANEAYEVLSDVGKRTAYDQYGHAGVDQSMGGGAGFGAGGANFSDIFGDVFSDFFGGGRGGARGGPQRGSDLRYTLELNLEEAVRGTTVTIRVPTLVHCKTCDGSGAKRGTAPVTCTTCGGIGQVRMQQGFFSVQQTCPRCHGSGKMIADPCPDCHGQGRVEEHKTLSVKVPAGVDSGDRIRLAGEGEAGTLGGPPGDLYVVVSVREHPIFQRDGKHLYCEVPISFADAALGGELEVPTLDGRVKLKIPEGTQTGKLFRLRGKGVAPVRGGAAGDLMCRVVVETPVNLSKRQRELLEEFRSSLQGNSSHSPKASGWFEGMKRFFDDL
;
A
#
# COMPACT_ATOMS: atom_id res chain seq x y z
N MET A 1 40.96 20.56 -24.96
CA MET A 1 40.07 19.44 -24.52
C MET A 1 39.55 18.76 -25.76
N ARG A 2 39.91 17.48 -25.99
CA ARG A 2 39.42 16.69 -27.14
C ARG A 2 37.96 16.36 -26.87
N PHE A 3 37.02 16.85 -27.65
CA PHE A 3 35.64 16.34 -27.68
C PHE A 3 35.71 14.90 -28.14
N MET A 4 35.44 13.94 -27.25
CA MET A 4 35.21 12.57 -27.70
C MET A 4 33.91 12.55 -28.49
N ALA A 5 33.98 12.15 -29.78
CA ALA A 5 32.82 11.96 -30.61
C ALA A 5 31.93 10.88 -30.00
N LYS A 6 30.64 11.16 -29.77
CA LYS A 6 29.67 10.15 -29.31
C LYS A 6 29.65 8.98 -30.27
N ARG A 7 29.62 7.75 -29.77
CA ARG A 7 29.55 6.53 -30.61
C ARG A 7 28.18 6.42 -31.27
N ASP A 8 28.14 5.79 -32.45
CA ASP A 8 26.88 5.50 -33.14
C ASP A 8 25.95 4.64 -32.28
N TYR A 9 24.68 5.00 -32.20
CA TYR A 9 23.71 4.31 -31.32
C TYR A 9 23.44 2.86 -31.77
N TYR A 10 23.53 2.55 -33.04
CA TYR A 10 23.45 1.17 -33.53
C TYR A 10 24.66 0.34 -33.07
N GLU A 11 25.86 0.94 -33.11
CA GLU A 11 27.06 0.32 -32.56
C GLU A 11 27.00 0.13 -31.05
N VAL A 12 26.45 1.09 -30.32
CA VAL A 12 26.28 1.00 -28.86
C VAL A 12 25.37 -0.19 -28.47
N LEU A 13 24.26 -0.39 -29.19
CA LEU A 13 23.38 -1.54 -28.97
C LEU A 13 23.92 -2.83 -29.61
N GLY A 14 24.87 -2.75 -30.55
CA GLY A 14 25.44 -3.89 -31.29
C GLY A 14 24.42 -4.52 -32.24
N VAL A 15 23.69 -3.69 -32.97
CA VAL A 15 22.70 -4.07 -33.99
C VAL A 15 22.95 -3.36 -35.32
N GLU A 16 22.39 -3.88 -36.39
CA GLU A 16 22.49 -3.23 -37.73
C GLU A 16 21.48 -2.08 -37.85
N ARG A 17 21.76 -1.12 -38.76
CA ARG A 17 20.87 0.04 -38.97
C ARG A 17 19.45 -0.32 -39.44
N GLY A 18 19.29 -1.52 -40.00
CA GLY A 18 17.99 -2.06 -40.42
C GLY A 18 17.24 -2.85 -39.34
N ALA A 19 17.78 -2.97 -38.13
CA ALA A 19 17.19 -3.77 -37.05
C ALA A 19 15.73 -3.38 -36.73
N ASP A 20 14.90 -4.39 -36.52
CA ASP A 20 13.52 -4.19 -36.13
C ASP A 20 13.38 -3.83 -34.64
N GLU A 21 12.18 -3.44 -34.20
CA GLU A 21 11.92 -3.04 -32.82
C GLU A 21 12.16 -4.19 -31.84
N ALA A 22 11.90 -5.43 -32.24
CA ALA A 22 12.10 -6.62 -31.39
C ALA A 22 13.59 -6.90 -31.16
N GLU A 23 14.39 -6.70 -32.21
CA GLU A 23 15.87 -6.82 -32.17
C GLU A 23 16.50 -5.73 -31.31
N LEU A 24 16.08 -4.48 -31.48
CA LEU A 24 16.50 -3.35 -30.63
C LEU A 24 16.19 -3.61 -29.13
N LYS A 25 14.99 -4.05 -28.84
CA LYS A 25 14.56 -4.38 -27.47
C LYS A 25 15.33 -5.54 -26.87
N LYS A 26 15.63 -6.56 -27.65
CA LYS A 26 16.42 -7.72 -27.23
C LYS A 26 17.87 -7.33 -26.93
N ALA A 27 18.47 -6.53 -27.79
CA ALA A 27 19.83 -6.03 -27.63
C ALA A 27 19.95 -5.14 -26.39
N TYR A 28 19.03 -4.20 -26.21
CA TYR A 28 18.96 -3.34 -25.03
C TYR A 28 18.83 -4.15 -23.73
N ARG A 29 17.88 -5.10 -23.66
CA ARG A 29 17.70 -5.93 -22.45
C ARG A 29 18.97 -6.69 -22.08
N ARG A 30 19.71 -7.20 -23.08
CA ARG A 30 20.98 -7.91 -22.86
C ARG A 30 22.02 -6.98 -22.24
N LEU A 31 22.17 -5.76 -22.76
CA LEU A 31 23.14 -4.78 -22.27
C LEU A 31 22.72 -4.22 -20.90
N ALA A 32 21.45 -3.93 -20.70
CA ALA A 32 20.91 -3.45 -19.44
C ALA A 32 21.12 -4.47 -18.30
N MET A 33 20.90 -5.76 -18.56
CA MET A 33 21.18 -6.82 -17.58
C MET A 33 22.68 -7.01 -17.31
N LYS A 34 23.52 -6.79 -18.32
CA LYS A 34 24.98 -6.94 -18.21
C LYS A 34 25.60 -5.80 -17.39
N TYR A 35 25.15 -4.58 -17.60
CA TYR A 35 25.74 -3.36 -17.00
C TYR A 35 24.83 -2.74 -15.92
N HIS A 36 23.86 -3.51 -15.37
CA HIS A 36 22.97 -3.03 -14.33
C HIS A 36 23.76 -2.58 -13.10
N PRO A 37 23.44 -1.42 -12.47
CA PRO A 37 24.17 -0.91 -11.33
C PRO A 37 24.15 -1.87 -10.13
N ASP A 38 23.02 -2.57 -9.89
CA ASP A 38 22.93 -3.56 -8.78
C ASP A 38 23.82 -4.79 -8.99
N ARG A 39 24.24 -5.06 -10.22
CA ARG A 39 25.13 -6.20 -10.56
C ARG A 39 26.58 -5.80 -10.67
N ASN A 40 26.85 -4.52 -10.84
CA ASN A 40 28.19 -3.95 -10.95
C ASN A 40 28.32 -2.73 -10.03
N PRO A 41 28.18 -2.93 -8.69
CA PRO A 41 28.34 -1.85 -7.74
C PRO A 41 29.78 -1.31 -7.84
N ASP A 42 29.91 0.04 -7.89
CA ASP A 42 31.17 0.78 -7.97
C ASP A 42 31.97 0.69 -9.29
N ASP A 43 31.45 0.06 -10.34
CA ASP A 43 32.07 0.08 -11.69
C ASP A 43 31.54 1.24 -12.54
N LYS A 44 32.28 2.37 -12.52
CA LYS A 44 31.96 3.55 -13.31
C LYS A 44 31.91 3.27 -14.82
N SER A 45 32.68 2.30 -15.31
CA SER A 45 32.67 1.96 -16.75
C SER A 45 31.41 1.18 -17.12
N ALA A 46 30.86 0.39 -16.21
CA ALA A 46 29.56 -0.27 -16.39
C ALA A 46 28.42 0.75 -16.35
N GLU A 47 28.49 1.72 -15.45
CA GLU A 47 27.51 2.81 -15.37
C GLU A 47 27.46 3.68 -16.64
N GLU A 48 28.62 4.03 -17.20
CA GLU A 48 28.72 4.77 -18.47
C GLU A 48 28.10 3.98 -19.62
N LYS A 49 28.43 2.70 -19.75
CA LYS A 49 27.88 1.82 -20.80
C LYS A 49 26.37 1.60 -20.65
N PHE A 50 25.88 1.57 -19.41
CA PHE A 50 24.44 1.48 -19.13
C PHE A 50 23.71 2.76 -19.58
N LYS A 51 24.28 3.94 -19.30
CA LYS A 51 23.75 5.23 -19.73
C LYS A 51 23.74 5.34 -21.26
N GLU A 52 24.85 4.97 -21.91
CA GLU A 52 24.92 4.97 -23.37
C GLU A 52 23.90 4.01 -24.01
N ALA A 53 23.71 2.82 -23.45
CA ALA A 53 22.73 1.85 -23.95
C ALA A 53 21.29 2.34 -23.78
N ASN A 54 20.98 3.03 -22.68
CA ASN A 54 19.68 3.65 -22.44
C ASN A 54 19.39 4.77 -23.44
N GLU A 55 20.36 5.69 -23.64
CA GLU A 55 20.25 6.79 -24.59
C GLU A 55 20.04 6.25 -26.02
N ALA A 56 20.84 5.26 -26.43
CA ALA A 56 20.72 4.63 -27.74
C ALA A 56 19.36 3.97 -27.97
N TYR A 57 18.84 3.23 -26.96
CA TYR A 57 17.54 2.59 -27.07
C TYR A 57 16.40 3.61 -27.10
N GLU A 58 16.49 4.67 -26.33
CA GLU A 58 15.48 5.74 -26.29
C GLU A 58 15.32 6.39 -27.68
N VAL A 59 16.43 6.64 -28.35
CA VAL A 59 16.41 7.26 -29.71
C VAL A 59 15.94 6.27 -30.75
N LEU A 60 16.44 5.04 -30.75
CA LEU A 60 16.18 4.08 -31.81
C LEU A 60 14.83 3.35 -31.68
N SER A 61 14.20 3.35 -30.48
CA SER A 61 12.88 2.76 -30.27
C SER A 61 11.72 3.66 -30.71
N ASP A 62 11.96 4.96 -30.86
CA ASP A 62 10.97 5.93 -31.35
C ASP A 62 11.16 6.18 -32.83
N VAL A 63 10.12 5.94 -33.63
CA VAL A 63 10.19 6.08 -35.12
C VAL A 63 10.59 7.49 -35.55
N GLY A 64 10.10 8.52 -34.83
CA GLY A 64 10.41 9.92 -35.17
C GLY A 64 11.85 10.28 -34.83
N LYS A 65 12.32 9.92 -33.62
CA LYS A 65 13.71 10.16 -33.20
C LYS A 65 14.70 9.35 -34.05
N ARG A 66 14.35 8.08 -34.34
CA ARG A 66 15.17 7.24 -35.23
C ARG A 66 15.33 7.84 -36.62
N THR A 67 14.25 8.32 -37.21
CA THR A 67 14.31 8.99 -38.52
C THR A 67 15.17 10.26 -38.49
N ALA A 68 15.04 11.07 -37.44
CA ALA A 68 15.86 12.26 -37.24
C ALA A 68 17.34 11.90 -37.02
N TYR A 69 17.62 10.84 -36.27
CA TYR A 69 18.97 10.32 -36.06
C TYR A 69 19.58 9.76 -37.34
N ASP A 70 18.81 9.01 -38.11
CA ASP A 70 19.29 8.44 -39.41
C ASP A 70 19.61 9.51 -40.43
N GLN A 71 18.92 10.67 -40.42
CA GLN A 71 19.14 11.78 -41.33
C GLN A 71 20.23 12.74 -40.86
N TYR A 72 20.30 13.06 -39.60
CA TYR A 72 21.15 14.15 -39.07
C TYR A 72 22.16 13.68 -38.02
N GLY A 73 22.23 12.37 -37.73
CA GLY A 73 23.08 11.82 -36.68
C GLY A 73 22.72 12.35 -35.30
N HIS A 74 23.70 12.41 -34.40
CA HIS A 74 23.51 12.93 -33.06
C HIS A 74 22.98 14.38 -33.03
N ALA A 75 23.29 15.20 -34.00
CA ALA A 75 22.80 16.58 -34.10
C ALA A 75 21.26 16.66 -34.28
N GLY A 76 20.64 15.63 -34.88
CA GLY A 76 19.19 15.58 -35.09
C GLY A 76 18.39 15.25 -33.80
N VAL A 77 19.05 14.73 -32.76
CA VAL A 77 18.43 14.31 -31.51
C VAL A 77 19.02 15.01 -30.28
N ASP A 78 20.07 15.82 -30.44
CA ASP A 78 20.64 16.64 -29.36
C ASP A 78 19.74 17.86 -29.12
N GLN A 79 18.99 17.86 -28.04
CA GLN A 79 18.11 18.96 -27.57
C GLN A 79 18.85 20.27 -27.23
N SER A 80 20.18 20.30 -27.35
CA SER A 80 20.96 21.51 -27.03
C SER A 80 20.97 22.57 -28.14
N MET A 81 20.47 22.27 -29.35
CA MET A 81 20.49 23.19 -30.49
C MET A 81 19.14 23.85 -30.85
N GLY A 82 18.07 23.55 -30.09
CA GLY A 82 16.76 24.17 -30.25
C GLY A 82 16.40 25.06 -29.06
N GLY A 83 17.02 26.22 -28.95
CA GLY A 83 16.49 27.43 -28.25
C GLY A 83 16.17 27.38 -26.77
N GLY A 84 17.10 27.84 -25.94
CA GLY A 84 16.75 28.71 -24.79
C GLY A 84 16.69 28.10 -23.41
N ALA A 85 17.67 28.45 -22.60
CA ALA A 85 17.73 28.54 -21.15
C ALA A 85 18.29 27.33 -20.40
N GLY A 86 19.50 27.55 -19.88
CA GLY A 86 20.31 26.67 -19.10
C GLY A 86 19.71 26.30 -17.74
N PHE A 87 20.10 25.13 -17.29
CA PHE A 87 20.18 24.80 -15.88
C PHE A 87 21.46 24.02 -15.63
N GLY A 88 22.38 24.68 -14.96
CA GLY A 88 23.63 24.09 -14.48
C GLY A 88 23.44 23.29 -13.19
N ALA A 89 24.25 22.26 -13.10
CA ALA A 89 24.83 21.65 -11.91
C ALA A 89 23.96 21.44 -10.65
N GLY A 90 23.76 20.17 -10.30
CA GLY A 90 23.37 19.75 -8.96
C GLY A 90 22.73 18.37 -8.96
N GLY A 91 23.47 17.33 -8.54
CA GLY A 91 23.01 15.95 -8.48
C GLY A 91 21.73 15.77 -7.69
N ALA A 92 20.66 15.51 -8.41
CA ALA A 92 19.40 15.00 -7.86
C ALA A 92 18.92 13.89 -8.79
N ASN A 93 18.37 12.85 -8.20
CA ASN A 93 17.96 11.60 -8.81
C ASN A 93 17.24 11.79 -10.15
N PHE A 94 17.89 11.39 -11.22
CA PHE A 94 17.44 11.48 -12.61
C PHE A 94 16.12 10.72 -12.88
N SER A 95 15.79 9.76 -11.98
CA SER A 95 14.61 8.91 -12.10
C SER A 95 13.28 9.62 -11.77
N ASP A 96 13.29 10.55 -10.84
CA ASP A 96 12.05 11.22 -10.37
C ASP A 96 11.66 12.43 -11.24
N ILE A 97 12.65 13.07 -11.88
CA ILE A 97 12.37 14.22 -12.77
C ILE A 97 11.92 13.76 -14.17
N PHE A 98 12.39 12.58 -14.61
CA PHE A 98 12.01 12.03 -15.91
C PHE A 98 10.63 11.36 -15.92
N GLY A 99 10.17 10.80 -14.80
CA GLY A 99 8.86 10.17 -14.68
C GLY A 99 7.71 11.17 -14.90
N ASP A 100 7.77 12.33 -14.28
CA ASP A 100 6.69 13.32 -14.32
C ASP A 100 6.68 14.15 -15.62
N VAL A 101 7.83 14.54 -16.13
CA VAL A 101 7.92 15.32 -17.38
C VAL A 101 7.66 14.46 -18.63
N PHE A 102 8.01 13.16 -18.58
CA PHE A 102 7.79 12.24 -19.68
C PHE A 102 6.33 11.79 -19.79
N SER A 103 5.65 11.63 -18.65
CA SER A 103 4.22 11.30 -18.62
C SER A 103 3.35 12.46 -19.14
N ASP A 104 3.76 13.72 -18.93
CA ASP A 104 3.04 14.90 -19.43
C ASP A 104 3.31 15.19 -20.92
N PHE A 105 4.47 14.81 -21.45
CA PHE A 105 4.85 15.15 -22.84
C PHE A 105 4.62 14.00 -23.84
N PHE A 106 4.71 12.72 -23.39
CA PHE A 106 4.54 11.53 -24.25
C PHE A 106 3.31 10.69 -23.95
N GLY A 107 2.66 10.86 -22.80
CA GLY A 107 1.34 10.28 -22.50
C GLY A 107 0.29 10.95 -23.38
N GLY A 108 0.21 10.50 -24.60
CA GLY A 108 -0.63 10.90 -25.72
C GLY A 108 -1.63 12.02 -25.46
N GLY A 109 -1.39 13.17 -26.01
CA GLY A 109 -2.21 14.38 -25.98
C GLY A 109 -3.73 14.18 -25.98
N ARG A 110 -4.27 14.03 -24.77
CA ARG A 110 -5.56 14.54 -24.43
C ARG A 110 -5.34 15.55 -23.31
N GLY A 111 -4.85 16.71 -23.69
CA GLY A 111 -5.08 17.95 -22.97
C GLY A 111 -6.59 18.08 -22.83
N GLY A 112 -7.18 17.31 -21.90
CA GLY A 112 -8.55 17.46 -21.50
C GLY A 112 -8.71 18.90 -21.06
N ALA A 113 -9.47 19.67 -21.81
CA ALA A 113 -9.88 21.00 -21.39
C ALA A 113 -10.26 20.92 -19.91
N ARG A 114 -9.48 21.56 -19.01
CA ARG A 114 -9.72 21.54 -17.55
C ARG A 114 -11.09 22.08 -17.16
N GLY A 115 -11.92 22.46 -18.12
CA GLY A 115 -13.32 22.87 -17.96
C GLY A 115 -14.37 21.80 -18.29
N GLY A 116 -13.96 20.52 -18.50
CA GLY A 116 -14.88 19.39 -18.74
C GLY A 116 -15.40 18.72 -17.48
N PRO A 117 -16.26 17.68 -17.65
CA PRO A 117 -16.72 16.84 -16.56
C PRO A 117 -15.54 16.23 -15.80
N GLN A 118 -15.48 16.41 -14.49
CA GLN A 118 -14.43 15.88 -13.65
C GLN A 118 -14.99 14.78 -12.74
N ARG A 119 -14.25 13.69 -12.61
CA ARG A 119 -14.61 12.61 -11.67
C ARG A 119 -14.59 13.14 -10.24
N GLY A 120 -15.55 12.68 -9.43
CA GLY A 120 -15.62 12.96 -8.01
C GLY A 120 -14.44 12.32 -7.25
N SER A 121 -14.20 12.84 -6.05
CA SER A 121 -13.15 12.34 -5.17
C SER A 121 -13.51 10.96 -4.63
N ASP A 122 -12.50 10.12 -4.48
CA ASP A 122 -12.66 8.86 -3.78
C ASP A 122 -12.74 9.13 -2.26
N LEU A 123 -13.58 8.37 -1.57
CA LEU A 123 -13.79 8.46 -0.13
C LEU A 123 -13.13 7.27 0.57
N ARG A 124 -12.71 7.50 1.82
CA ARG A 124 -12.19 6.46 2.70
C ARG A 124 -13.03 6.41 3.97
N TYR A 125 -13.48 5.21 4.35
CA TYR A 125 -14.20 4.94 5.58
C TYR A 125 -13.49 3.82 6.35
N THR A 126 -13.23 4.00 7.65
CA THR A 126 -12.66 2.95 8.49
C THR A 126 -13.79 2.20 9.18
N LEU A 127 -13.89 0.91 8.91
CA LEU A 127 -14.87 0.01 9.50
C LEU A 127 -14.22 -0.79 10.61
N GLU A 128 -14.66 -0.57 11.86
CA GLU A 128 -14.21 -1.35 12.99
C GLU A 128 -15.05 -2.62 13.15
N LEU A 129 -14.37 -3.77 13.30
CA LEU A 129 -14.98 -5.07 13.46
C LEU A 129 -14.39 -5.77 14.70
N ASN A 130 -15.18 -6.65 15.32
CA ASN A 130 -14.65 -7.60 16.28
C ASN A 130 -13.98 -8.76 15.55
N LEU A 131 -13.11 -9.49 16.24
CA LEU A 131 -12.36 -10.62 15.65
C LEU A 131 -13.32 -11.68 15.07
N GLU A 132 -14.40 -12.00 15.75
CA GLU A 132 -15.39 -12.99 15.34
C GLU A 132 -16.12 -12.57 14.05
N GLU A 133 -16.46 -11.29 13.92
CA GLU A 133 -17.08 -10.70 12.73
C GLU A 133 -16.13 -10.75 11.54
N ALA A 134 -14.86 -10.41 11.78
CA ALA A 134 -13.82 -10.45 10.75
C ALA A 134 -13.56 -11.88 10.26
N VAL A 135 -13.59 -12.86 11.16
CA VAL A 135 -13.34 -14.28 10.82
C VAL A 135 -14.52 -14.91 10.11
N ARG A 136 -15.75 -14.68 10.59
CA ARG A 136 -16.97 -15.30 10.03
C ARG A 136 -17.51 -14.56 8.81
N GLY A 137 -17.12 -13.30 8.65
CA GLY A 137 -17.74 -12.37 7.73
C GLY A 137 -19.07 -11.84 8.26
N THR A 138 -19.43 -10.67 7.82
CA THR A 138 -20.66 -9.99 8.28
C THR A 138 -21.16 -9.02 7.21
N THR A 139 -22.40 -8.55 7.38
CA THR A 139 -22.92 -7.45 6.59
C THR A 139 -23.20 -6.28 7.53
N VAL A 140 -22.50 -5.17 7.31
CA VAL A 140 -22.60 -3.98 8.16
C VAL A 140 -23.22 -2.83 7.38
N THR A 141 -24.12 -2.11 8.02
CA THR A 141 -24.66 -0.87 7.47
C THR A 141 -23.84 0.31 7.96
N ILE A 142 -23.26 1.05 7.03
CA ILE A 142 -22.47 2.25 7.32
C ILE A 142 -23.21 3.51 6.85
N ARG A 143 -22.94 4.62 7.51
CA ARG A 143 -23.46 5.93 7.14
C ARG A 143 -22.29 6.86 6.83
N VAL A 144 -22.20 7.31 5.58
CA VAL A 144 -21.05 8.07 5.08
C VAL A 144 -21.53 9.44 4.60
N PRO A 145 -20.96 10.54 5.11
CA PRO A 145 -21.21 11.87 4.54
C PRO A 145 -20.53 11.96 3.17
N THR A 146 -21.24 12.38 2.16
CA THR A 146 -20.71 12.49 0.80
C THR A 146 -21.40 13.61 0.04
N LEU A 147 -20.72 14.16 -0.97
CA LEU A 147 -21.33 15.09 -1.91
C LEU A 147 -22.08 14.30 -2.98
N VAL A 148 -23.38 14.54 -3.12
CA VAL A 148 -24.23 13.96 -4.17
C VAL A 148 -24.64 15.02 -5.18
N HIS A 149 -25.01 14.61 -6.37
CA HIS A 149 -25.57 15.54 -7.35
C HIS A 149 -26.81 16.21 -6.79
N CYS A 150 -26.88 17.51 -6.91
CA CYS A 150 -28.06 18.27 -6.52
C CYS A 150 -29.27 17.86 -7.36
N LYS A 151 -30.31 17.32 -6.73
CA LYS A 151 -31.53 16.83 -7.37
C LYS A 151 -32.35 17.94 -8.07
N THR A 152 -32.16 19.17 -7.61
CA THR A 152 -32.92 20.33 -8.17
C THR A 152 -32.36 20.78 -9.51
N CYS A 153 -31.04 20.70 -9.71
CA CYS A 153 -30.38 21.13 -10.94
C CYS A 153 -29.68 20.02 -11.70
N ASP A 154 -29.80 18.75 -11.27
CA ASP A 154 -29.17 17.58 -11.88
C ASP A 154 -27.65 17.74 -12.07
N GLY A 155 -27.00 18.37 -11.09
CA GLY A 155 -25.54 18.58 -11.11
C GLY A 155 -25.08 19.77 -11.95
N SER A 156 -25.94 20.49 -12.64
CA SER A 156 -25.57 21.64 -13.49
C SER A 156 -25.14 22.88 -12.70
N GLY A 157 -25.57 23.02 -11.46
CA GLY A 157 -25.38 24.21 -10.63
C GLY A 157 -26.28 25.40 -11.03
N ALA A 158 -26.93 25.34 -12.17
CA ALA A 158 -27.79 26.42 -12.65
C ALA A 158 -29.25 26.23 -12.16
N LYS A 159 -29.97 27.34 -12.00
CA LYS A 159 -31.40 27.33 -11.68
C LYS A 159 -32.17 26.55 -12.73
N ARG A 160 -33.21 25.84 -12.33
CA ARG A 160 -34.08 25.07 -13.24
C ARG A 160 -34.63 25.96 -14.37
N GLY A 161 -34.41 25.54 -15.60
CA GLY A 161 -34.78 26.34 -16.80
C GLY A 161 -33.66 27.23 -17.34
N THR A 162 -32.53 27.32 -16.66
CA THR A 162 -31.30 27.99 -17.14
C THR A 162 -30.16 26.98 -17.31
N ALA A 163 -29.18 27.31 -18.12
CA ALA A 163 -28.01 26.47 -18.37
C ALA A 163 -26.71 27.25 -18.13
N PRO A 164 -25.61 26.57 -17.72
CA PRO A 164 -24.29 27.18 -17.66
C PRO A 164 -23.87 27.67 -19.05
N VAL A 165 -23.44 28.92 -19.17
CA VAL A 165 -22.92 29.51 -20.41
C VAL A 165 -21.41 29.45 -20.50
N THR A 166 -20.89 29.38 -21.71
CA THR A 166 -19.40 29.37 -21.91
C THR A 166 -18.83 30.70 -21.44
N CYS A 167 -17.73 30.62 -20.67
CA CYS A 167 -17.04 31.82 -20.19
C CYS A 167 -16.47 32.63 -21.35
N THR A 168 -16.90 33.86 -21.50
CA THR A 168 -16.48 34.76 -22.59
C THR A 168 -15.03 35.18 -22.47
N THR A 169 -14.43 35.15 -21.26
CA THR A 169 -13.03 35.56 -21.02
C THR A 169 -12.01 34.53 -21.51
N CYS A 170 -12.31 33.24 -21.34
CA CYS A 170 -11.41 32.16 -21.73
C CYS A 170 -11.93 31.29 -22.87
N GLY A 171 -13.10 31.59 -23.44
CA GLY A 171 -13.71 30.80 -24.52
C GLY A 171 -14.01 29.34 -24.14
N GLY A 172 -14.21 29.05 -22.84
CA GLY A 172 -14.45 27.68 -22.35
C GLY A 172 -13.20 26.91 -21.91
N ILE A 173 -11.99 27.43 -22.15
CA ILE A 173 -10.73 26.74 -21.84
C ILE A 173 -10.42 26.70 -20.34
N GLY A 174 -10.99 27.61 -19.55
CA GLY A 174 -10.73 27.72 -18.10
C GLY A 174 -9.39 28.41 -17.75
N GLN A 175 -8.57 28.74 -18.73
CA GLN A 175 -7.27 29.40 -18.56
C GLN A 175 -7.15 30.57 -19.52
N VAL A 176 -6.38 31.58 -19.11
CA VAL A 176 -6.02 32.73 -19.95
C VAL A 176 -4.51 32.79 -20.08
N ARG A 177 -4.03 33.17 -21.27
CA ARG A 177 -2.61 33.43 -21.49
C ARG A 177 -2.33 34.91 -21.22
N MET A 178 -1.44 35.17 -20.30
CA MET A 178 -0.91 36.51 -20.06
C MET A 178 0.50 36.59 -20.60
N GLN A 179 0.76 37.58 -21.45
CA GLN A 179 2.08 37.82 -21.99
C GLN A 179 2.78 38.88 -21.10
N GLN A 180 3.86 38.46 -20.42
CA GLN A 180 4.73 39.38 -19.67
C GLN A 180 6.08 39.43 -20.40
N GLY A 181 6.28 40.44 -21.24
CA GLY A 181 7.48 40.56 -22.05
C GLY A 181 7.60 39.42 -23.07
N PHE A 182 8.71 38.68 -23.00
CA PHE A 182 8.99 37.52 -23.89
C PHE A 182 8.41 36.21 -23.37
N PHE A 183 7.80 36.18 -22.16
CA PHE A 183 7.26 34.96 -21.57
C PHE A 183 5.73 34.95 -21.63
N SER A 184 5.16 33.82 -22.04
CA SER A 184 3.72 33.55 -22.02
C SER A 184 3.42 32.67 -20.81
N VAL A 185 2.71 33.19 -19.82
CA VAL A 185 2.28 32.47 -18.62
C VAL A 185 0.82 32.10 -18.75
N GLN A 186 0.48 30.82 -18.55
CA GLN A 186 -0.90 30.37 -18.43
C GLN A 186 -1.39 30.56 -17.00
N GLN A 187 -2.48 31.27 -16.83
CA GLN A 187 -3.11 31.51 -15.54
C GLN A 187 -4.55 31.03 -15.56
N THR A 188 -5.04 30.51 -14.43
CA THR A 188 -6.45 30.17 -14.25
C THR A 188 -7.32 31.39 -14.56
N CYS A 189 -8.36 31.21 -15.36
CA CYS A 189 -9.24 32.30 -15.74
C CYS A 189 -9.87 32.94 -14.48
N PRO A 190 -9.68 34.23 -14.22
CA PRO A 190 -10.16 34.88 -13.00
C PRO A 190 -11.69 34.96 -12.93
N ARG A 191 -12.37 34.80 -14.06
CA ARG A 191 -13.83 34.95 -14.14
C ARG A 191 -14.59 33.64 -13.91
N CYS A 192 -14.08 32.52 -14.41
CA CYS A 192 -14.72 31.20 -14.24
C CYS A 192 -13.93 30.29 -13.30
N HIS A 193 -12.83 30.74 -12.71
CA HIS A 193 -11.99 30.00 -11.76
C HIS A 193 -11.62 28.58 -12.26
N GLY A 194 -11.35 28.46 -13.55
CA GLY A 194 -10.94 27.20 -14.16
C GLY A 194 -12.08 26.36 -14.73
N SER A 195 -13.34 26.61 -14.41
CA SER A 195 -14.49 25.81 -14.86
C SER A 195 -14.80 25.92 -16.37
N GLY A 196 -14.34 26.95 -17.04
CA GLY A 196 -14.66 27.24 -18.44
C GLY A 196 -16.12 27.68 -18.68
N LYS A 197 -16.98 27.54 -17.68
CA LYS A 197 -18.41 27.88 -17.73
C LYS A 197 -18.75 28.89 -16.65
N MET A 198 -19.82 29.64 -16.88
CA MET A 198 -20.38 30.63 -15.95
C MET A 198 -21.84 30.30 -15.71
N ILE A 199 -22.28 30.43 -14.46
CA ILE A 199 -23.67 30.26 -14.05
C ILE A 199 -24.22 31.66 -13.74
N ALA A 200 -25.12 32.16 -14.57
CA ALA A 200 -25.74 33.48 -14.36
C ALA A 200 -26.73 33.42 -13.18
N ASP A 201 -27.57 32.39 -13.17
CA ASP A 201 -28.58 32.15 -12.14
C ASP A 201 -28.24 30.88 -11.38
N PRO A 202 -27.60 30.96 -10.19
CA PRO A 202 -27.26 29.78 -9.42
C PRO A 202 -28.49 29.07 -8.85
N CYS A 203 -28.41 27.75 -8.80
CA CYS A 203 -29.40 26.91 -8.14
C CYS A 203 -29.53 27.28 -6.65
N PRO A 204 -30.74 27.48 -6.11
CA PRO A 204 -30.90 27.89 -4.72
C PRO A 204 -30.44 26.86 -3.70
N ASP A 205 -30.48 25.56 -4.03
CA ASP A 205 -30.15 24.48 -3.10
C ASP A 205 -28.64 24.20 -3.02
N CYS A 206 -27.95 24.29 -4.13
CA CYS A 206 -26.50 24.03 -4.18
C CYS A 206 -25.64 25.29 -4.39
N HIS A 207 -26.26 26.46 -4.50
CA HIS A 207 -25.58 27.75 -4.68
C HIS A 207 -24.54 27.78 -5.82
N GLY A 208 -24.88 27.08 -6.92
CA GLY A 208 -23.99 27.00 -8.09
C GLY A 208 -23.02 25.85 -8.09
N GLN A 209 -22.86 25.08 -6.99
CA GLN A 209 -21.89 23.99 -6.89
C GLN A 209 -22.31 22.73 -7.68
N GLY A 210 -23.61 22.56 -7.96
CA GLY A 210 -24.14 21.35 -8.61
C GLY A 210 -24.18 20.12 -7.68
N ARG A 211 -23.65 20.22 -6.45
CA ARG A 211 -23.54 19.15 -5.47
C ARG A 211 -24.04 19.62 -4.11
N VAL A 212 -24.60 18.69 -3.34
CA VAL A 212 -25.05 18.92 -1.97
C VAL A 212 -24.53 17.83 -1.06
N GLU A 213 -24.31 18.16 0.20
CA GLU A 213 -23.90 17.18 1.20
C GLU A 213 -25.10 16.32 1.63
N GLU A 214 -24.97 15.01 1.56
CA GLU A 214 -25.97 14.04 2.00
C GLU A 214 -25.29 12.88 2.72
N HIS A 215 -25.96 12.33 3.73
CA HIS A 215 -25.52 11.10 4.39
C HIS A 215 -26.10 9.90 3.66
N LYS A 216 -25.25 9.16 2.94
CA LYS A 216 -25.64 7.88 2.34
C LYS A 216 -25.56 6.74 3.34
N THR A 217 -26.59 5.92 3.37
CA THR A 217 -26.60 4.66 4.12
C THR A 217 -26.34 3.51 3.16
N LEU A 218 -25.21 2.80 3.38
CA LEU A 218 -24.72 1.74 2.50
C LEU A 218 -24.59 0.44 3.26
N SER A 219 -24.99 -0.67 2.63
CA SER A 219 -24.79 -2.02 3.15
C SER A 219 -23.49 -2.58 2.58
N VAL A 220 -22.54 -2.90 3.47
CA VAL A 220 -21.21 -3.42 3.12
C VAL A 220 -21.14 -4.89 3.50
N LYS A 221 -20.98 -5.76 2.51
CA LYS A 221 -20.74 -7.18 2.74
C LYS A 221 -19.23 -7.40 2.97
N VAL A 222 -18.88 -7.77 4.19
CA VAL A 222 -17.51 -8.08 4.59
C VAL A 222 -17.29 -9.60 4.42
N PRO A 223 -16.35 -10.05 3.59
CA PRO A 223 -16.08 -11.47 3.44
C PRO A 223 -15.44 -12.06 4.69
N ALA A 224 -15.57 -13.38 4.88
CA ALA A 224 -14.94 -14.08 5.98
C ALA A 224 -13.42 -14.08 5.85
N GLY A 225 -12.72 -13.93 6.98
CA GLY A 225 -11.26 -14.00 7.03
C GLY A 225 -10.52 -12.67 6.80
N VAL A 226 -11.23 -11.55 6.64
CA VAL A 226 -10.60 -10.23 6.49
C VAL A 226 -9.69 -9.88 7.67
N ASP A 227 -8.67 -9.07 7.40
CA ASP A 227 -7.73 -8.59 8.41
C ASP A 227 -7.66 -7.07 8.44
N SER A 228 -7.01 -6.53 9.46
CA SER A 228 -6.75 -5.10 9.55
C SER A 228 -5.94 -4.61 8.35
N GLY A 229 -6.41 -3.53 7.72
CA GLY A 229 -5.81 -2.97 6.51
C GLY A 229 -6.42 -3.49 5.21
N ASP A 230 -7.24 -4.53 5.23
CA ASP A 230 -7.99 -4.97 4.05
C ASP A 230 -8.95 -3.88 3.56
N ARG A 231 -9.10 -3.78 2.24
CA ARG A 231 -9.90 -2.74 1.59
C ARG A 231 -11.01 -3.33 0.75
N ILE A 232 -12.22 -2.85 0.99
CA ILE A 232 -13.41 -3.18 0.19
C ILE A 232 -13.75 -1.94 -0.64
N ARG A 233 -13.74 -2.07 -1.97
CA ARG A 233 -14.10 -0.98 -2.87
C ARG A 233 -15.59 -1.06 -3.22
N LEU A 234 -16.30 0.01 -2.96
CA LEU A 234 -17.68 0.24 -3.42
C LEU A 234 -17.62 1.24 -4.58
N ALA A 235 -17.75 0.73 -5.80
CA ALA A 235 -17.63 1.52 -7.01
C ALA A 235 -18.76 2.55 -7.13
N GLY A 236 -18.41 3.80 -7.40
CA GLY A 236 -19.38 4.89 -7.60
C GLY A 236 -20.02 5.43 -6.32
N GLU A 237 -19.57 5.00 -5.13
CA GLU A 237 -20.10 5.46 -3.83
C GLU A 237 -19.24 6.55 -3.17
N GLY A 238 -18.28 7.13 -3.92
CA GLY A 238 -17.54 8.31 -3.54
C GLY A 238 -18.33 9.61 -3.72
N GLU A 239 -17.64 10.74 -3.79
CA GLU A 239 -18.26 12.04 -4.08
C GLU A 239 -18.75 12.10 -5.51
N ALA A 240 -19.83 12.84 -5.74
CA ALA A 240 -20.31 13.18 -7.07
C ALA A 240 -19.25 13.99 -7.84
N GLY A 241 -19.09 13.71 -9.12
CA GLY A 241 -18.25 14.49 -10.00
C GLY A 241 -18.77 15.91 -10.21
N THR A 242 -17.91 16.78 -10.74
CA THR A 242 -18.31 18.14 -11.11
C THR A 242 -18.68 18.21 -12.58
N LEU A 243 -19.56 19.14 -12.93
CA LEU A 243 -20.02 19.39 -14.30
C LEU A 243 -20.56 18.14 -15.03
N GLY A 244 -21.24 17.24 -14.29
CA GLY A 244 -21.76 15.99 -14.82
C GLY A 244 -20.73 14.87 -14.94
N GLY A 245 -19.58 14.99 -14.28
CA GLY A 245 -18.57 13.93 -14.20
C GLY A 245 -19.05 12.71 -13.39
N PRO A 246 -18.44 11.54 -13.61
CA PRO A 246 -18.77 10.34 -12.86
C PRO A 246 -18.39 10.48 -11.38
N PRO A 247 -19.07 9.78 -10.47
CA PRO A 247 -18.69 9.75 -9.06
C PRO A 247 -17.35 9.06 -8.83
N GLY A 248 -16.72 9.33 -7.69
CA GLY A 248 -15.59 8.58 -7.17
C GLY A 248 -16.02 7.23 -6.58
N ASP A 249 -15.09 6.53 -5.97
CA ASP A 249 -15.33 5.26 -5.28
C ASP A 249 -15.21 5.44 -3.75
N LEU A 250 -15.87 4.58 -2.99
CA LEU A 250 -15.68 4.50 -1.54
C LEU A 250 -14.81 3.30 -1.20
N TYR A 251 -13.72 3.55 -0.49
CA TYR A 251 -12.83 2.52 0.05
C TYR A 251 -13.12 2.33 1.54
N VAL A 252 -13.73 1.18 1.87
CA VAL A 252 -13.93 0.77 3.26
C VAL A 252 -12.69 0.00 3.70
N VAL A 253 -11.96 0.56 4.66
CA VAL A 253 -10.74 -0.04 5.25
C VAL A 253 -11.15 -0.74 6.54
N VAL A 254 -10.89 -2.04 6.62
CA VAL A 254 -11.17 -2.84 7.81
C VAL A 254 -10.15 -2.55 8.91
N SER A 255 -10.63 -2.42 10.14
CA SER A 255 -9.84 -2.33 11.36
C SER A 255 -10.40 -3.33 12.37
N VAL A 256 -9.65 -4.39 12.64
CA VAL A 256 -10.06 -5.40 13.62
C VAL A 256 -9.61 -4.94 15.02
N ARG A 257 -10.56 -4.91 15.96
CA ARG A 257 -10.28 -4.55 17.37
C ARG A 257 -9.45 -5.63 18.03
N GLU A 258 -8.63 -5.22 18.99
CA GLU A 258 -7.92 -6.17 19.85
C GLU A 258 -8.90 -7.05 20.61
N HIS A 259 -8.62 -8.36 20.62
CA HIS A 259 -9.44 -9.32 21.32
C HIS A 259 -8.82 -9.67 22.70
N PRO A 260 -9.62 -9.78 23.79
CA PRO A 260 -9.08 -9.97 25.13
C PRO A 260 -8.33 -11.30 25.34
N ILE A 261 -8.59 -12.31 24.50
CA ILE A 261 -7.99 -13.65 24.62
C ILE A 261 -7.07 -13.98 23.45
N PHE A 262 -7.44 -13.58 22.23
CA PHE A 262 -6.76 -14.01 21.03
C PHE A 262 -5.96 -12.88 20.38
N GLN A 263 -4.72 -13.18 20.01
CA GLN A 263 -3.91 -12.36 19.13
C GLN A 263 -3.88 -13.02 17.76
N ARG A 264 -4.13 -12.27 16.69
CA ARG A 264 -4.12 -12.76 15.33
C ARG A 264 -2.77 -12.44 14.65
N ASP A 265 -2.21 -13.44 13.98
CA ASP A 265 -1.07 -13.26 13.09
C ASP A 265 -1.38 -13.98 11.77
N GLY A 266 -1.78 -13.21 10.77
CA GLY A 266 -2.25 -13.71 9.49
C GLY A 266 -3.42 -14.68 9.64
N LYS A 267 -3.22 -15.95 9.32
CA LYS A 267 -4.24 -17.00 9.49
C LYS A 267 -4.20 -17.70 10.85
N HIS A 268 -3.14 -17.51 11.65
CA HIS A 268 -2.99 -18.15 12.95
C HIS A 268 -3.51 -17.27 14.07
N LEU A 269 -4.02 -17.93 15.10
CA LEU A 269 -4.42 -17.30 16.36
C LEU A 269 -3.49 -17.74 17.48
N TYR A 270 -3.22 -16.85 18.41
CA TYR A 270 -2.42 -17.10 19.59
C TYR A 270 -3.26 -16.77 20.82
N CYS A 271 -3.15 -17.58 21.85
CA CYS A 271 -3.71 -17.29 23.15
C CYS A 271 -2.76 -17.75 24.27
N GLU A 272 -2.80 -17.05 25.39
CA GLU A 272 -2.15 -17.49 26.62
C GLU A 272 -3.13 -18.22 27.50
N VAL A 273 -2.69 -19.37 27.99
CA VAL A 273 -3.54 -20.27 28.79
C VAL A 273 -2.86 -20.46 30.14
N PRO A 274 -3.40 -19.86 31.22
CA PRO A 274 -2.89 -20.07 32.54
C PRO A 274 -3.25 -21.49 33.03
N ILE A 275 -2.27 -22.20 33.57
CA ILE A 275 -2.47 -23.51 34.24
C ILE A 275 -1.85 -23.51 35.61
N SER A 276 -2.42 -24.27 36.53
CA SER A 276 -1.83 -24.43 37.86
C SER A 276 -0.47 -25.15 37.76
N PHE A 277 0.44 -24.87 38.69
CA PHE A 277 1.70 -25.59 38.73
C PHE A 277 1.50 -27.10 38.98
N ALA A 278 0.42 -27.46 39.67
CA ALA A 278 0.06 -28.86 39.92
C ALA A 278 -0.34 -29.58 38.61
N ASP A 279 -1.21 -28.97 37.78
CA ASP A 279 -1.56 -29.51 36.50
C ASP A 279 -0.36 -29.53 35.53
N ALA A 280 0.52 -28.55 35.64
CA ALA A 280 1.76 -28.54 34.87
C ALA A 280 2.71 -29.70 35.24
N ALA A 281 2.77 -30.05 36.51
CA ALA A 281 3.60 -31.14 37.03
C ALA A 281 3.02 -32.52 36.78
N LEU A 282 1.73 -32.71 37.08
CA LEU A 282 1.04 -34.00 37.05
C LEU A 282 0.42 -34.32 35.71
N GLY A 283 0.27 -33.32 34.83
CA GLY A 283 -0.51 -33.44 33.61
C GLY A 283 -2.01 -33.31 33.87
N GLY A 284 -2.80 -33.13 32.85
CA GLY A 284 -4.24 -32.98 32.96
C GLY A 284 -4.91 -32.67 31.63
N GLU A 285 -6.18 -32.35 31.71
CA GLU A 285 -6.97 -31.85 30.58
C GLU A 285 -7.51 -30.46 30.90
N LEU A 286 -7.40 -29.56 29.94
CA LEU A 286 -7.89 -28.19 30.07
C LEU A 286 -8.85 -27.88 28.94
N GLU A 287 -9.92 -27.16 29.22
CA GLU A 287 -10.78 -26.61 28.17
C GLU A 287 -10.24 -25.26 27.71
N VAL A 288 -9.94 -25.15 26.42
CA VAL A 288 -9.45 -23.94 25.79
C VAL A 288 -10.55 -23.38 24.90
N PRO A 289 -10.86 -22.07 24.98
CA PRO A 289 -11.80 -21.43 24.07
C PRO A 289 -11.23 -21.40 22.65
N THR A 290 -12.11 -21.52 21.68
CA THR A 290 -11.81 -21.30 20.25
C THR A 290 -12.93 -20.45 19.67
N LEU A 291 -12.74 -19.92 18.45
CA LEU A 291 -13.81 -19.16 17.78
C LEU A 291 -15.07 -19.99 17.48
N ASP A 292 -14.95 -21.33 17.48
CA ASP A 292 -16.07 -22.25 17.21
C ASP A 292 -16.62 -22.95 18.47
N GLY A 293 -16.17 -22.56 19.65
CA GLY A 293 -16.56 -23.17 20.91
C GLY A 293 -15.38 -23.58 21.77
N ARG A 294 -15.44 -24.69 22.49
CA ARG A 294 -14.40 -25.16 23.41
C ARG A 294 -13.76 -26.43 22.90
N VAL A 295 -12.46 -26.57 23.14
CA VAL A 295 -11.70 -27.79 22.81
C VAL A 295 -10.89 -28.24 24.01
N LYS A 296 -10.88 -29.53 24.29
CA LYS A 296 -10.05 -30.12 25.34
C LYS A 296 -8.61 -30.20 24.87
N LEU A 297 -7.70 -29.61 25.65
CA LEU A 297 -6.26 -29.67 25.45
C LEU A 297 -5.65 -30.57 26.50
N LYS A 298 -4.97 -31.63 26.08
CA LYS A 298 -4.24 -32.53 26.97
C LYS A 298 -2.88 -31.90 27.31
N ILE A 299 -2.63 -31.70 28.59
CA ILE A 299 -1.40 -31.19 29.14
C ILE A 299 -0.55 -32.39 29.61
N PRO A 300 0.59 -32.68 28.99
CA PRO A 300 1.52 -33.73 29.45
C PRO A 300 2.17 -33.36 30.78
N GLU A 301 2.55 -34.37 31.54
CA GLU A 301 3.33 -34.21 32.77
C GLU A 301 4.62 -33.42 32.52
N GLY A 302 5.04 -32.61 33.47
CA GLY A 302 6.25 -31.81 33.41
C GLY A 302 6.18 -30.66 32.39
N THR A 303 4.99 -30.23 31.99
CA THR A 303 4.82 -29.11 31.06
C THR A 303 5.38 -27.82 31.65
N GLN A 304 6.29 -27.19 30.95
CA GLN A 304 6.94 -25.95 31.35
C GLN A 304 6.22 -24.72 30.84
N THR A 305 6.33 -23.60 31.56
CA THR A 305 5.89 -22.27 31.09
C THR A 305 6.50 -21.96 29.72
N GLY A 306 5.70 -21.38 28.82
CA GLY A 306 6.08 -21.02 27.47
C GLY A 306 5.94 -22.15 26.46
N LYS A 307 5.56 -23.38 26.87
CA LYS A 307 5.30 -24.48 25.94
C LYS A 307 4.10 -24.13 25.05
N LEU A 308 4.28 -24.32 23.76
CA LEU A 308 3.30 -24.03 22.74
C LEU A 308 2.57 -25.30 22.31
N PHE A 309 1.25 -25.28 22.37
CA PHE A 309 0.38 -26.33 21.86
C PHE A 309 -0.36 -25.85 20.61
N ARG A 310 -0.41 -26.67 19.58
CA ARG A 310 -1.04 -26.35 18.31
C ARG A 310 -2.35 -27.10 18.14
N LEU A 311 -3.44 -26.36 18.06
CA LEU A 311 -4.77 -26.87 17.70
C LEU A 311 -4.99 -26.64 16.21
N ARG A 312 -4.85 -27.68 15.43
CA ARG A 312 -4.90 -27.63 13.96
C ARG A 312 -6.28 -27.19 13.45
N GLY A 313 -6.31 -26.31 12.47
CA GLY A 313 -7.52 -25.82 11.82
C GLY A 313 -8.44 -24.97 12.70
N LYS A 314 -7.96 -24.49 13.88
CA LYS A 314 -8.70 -23.63 14.80
C LYS A 314 -8.29 -22.16 14.74
N GLY A 315 -7.57 -21.78 13.69
CA GLY A 315 -7.27 -20.40 13.35
C GLY A 315 -8.30 -19.80 12.38
N VAL A 316 -7.87 -18.89 11.53
CA VAL A 316 -8.69 -18.12 10.59
C VAL A 316 -8.60 -18.72 9.18
N ALA A 317 -9.73 -18.82 8.49
CA ALA A 317 -9.75 -19.14 7.08
C ALA A 317 -9.39 -17.90 6.25
N PRO A 318 -8.42 -17.98 5.30
CA PRO A 318 -8.02 -16.82 4.49
C PRO A 318 -9.15 -16.37 3.53
N VAL A 319 -9.29 -15.05 3.30
CA VAL A 319 -10.29 -14.45 2.38
C VAL A 319 -10.23 -15.05 0.97
N ARG A 320 -9.02 -15.34 0.48
CA ARG A 320 -8.80 -15.89 -0.88
C ARG A 320 -8.94 -17.41 -0.96
N GLY A 321 -9.49 -18.02 0.07
CA GLY A 321 -9.59 -19.48 0.17
C GLY A 321 -8.29 -20.14 0.62
N GLY A 322 -8.39 -21.44 0.96
CA GLY A 322 -7.30 -22.25 1.47
C GLY A 322 -7.60 -22.85 2.84
N ALA A 323 -6.67 -23.64 3.38
CA ALA A 323 -6.83 -24.25 4.69
C ALA A 323 -6.80 -23.19 5.80
N ALA A 324 -7.73 -23.33 6.76
CA ALA A 324 -7.72 -22.52 7.97
C ALA A 324 -6.38 -22.67 8.70
N GLY A 325 -5.97 -21.60 9.35
CA GLY A 325 -4.79 -21.59 10.21
C GLY A 325 -5.00 -22.42 11.48
N ASP A 326 -4.05 -22.33 12.38
CA ASP A 326 -4.06 -23.06 13.65
C ASP A 326 -4.21 -22.08 14.81
N LEU A 327 -4.75 -22.58 15.93
CA LEU A 327 -4.69 -21.86 17.20
C LEU A 327 -3.48 -22.35 17.99
N MET A 328 -2.63 -21.42 18.38
CA MET A 328 -1.39 -21.63 19.12
C MET A 328 -1.61 -21.23 20.58
N CYS A 329 -1.72 -22.22 21.46
CA CYS A 329 -1.94 -22.02 22.90
C CYS A 329 -0.61 -22.03 23.63
N ARG A 330 -0.18 -20.88 24.14
CA ARG A 330 1.01 -20.75 25.00
C ARG A 330 0.61 -20.97 26.44
N VAL A 331 1.16 -22.00 27.05
CA VAL A 331 0.92 -22.26 28.46
C VAL A 331 1.75 -21.34 29.34
N VAL A 332 1.10 -20.75 30.33
CA VAL A 332 1.72 -19.96 31.39
C VAL A 332 1.43 -20.65 32.72
N VAL A 333 2.46 -21.13 33.41
CA VAL A 333 2.30 -21.78 34.70
C VAL A 333 2.13 -20.71 35.75
N GLU A 334 0.97 -20.77 36.46
CA GLU A 334 0.63 -19.83 37.51
C GLU A 334 1.00 -20.41 38.87
N THR A 335 1.69 -19.58 39.66
CA THR A 335 2.02 -19.92 41.05
C THR A 335 0.85 -19.52 41.95
N PRO A 336 0.29 -20.44 42.76
CA PRO A 336 -0.85 -20.15 43.61
C PRO A 336 -0.50 -19.13 44.68
N VAL A 337 -1.43 -18.20 44.92
CA VAL A 337 -1.35 -17.17 45.96
C VAL A 337 -2.39 -17.46 47.07
N ASN A 338 -2.28 -16.82 48.24
CA ASN A 338 -3.23 -16.94 49.35
C ASN A 338 -3.44 -18.39 49.84
N LEU A 339 -2.34 -19.13 49.98
CA LEU A 339 -2.35 -20.53 50.40
C LEU A 339 -2.96 -20.71 51.80
N SER A 340 -3.85 -21.71 51.95
CA SER A 340 -4.33 -22.18 53.24
C SER A 340 -3.19 -22.86 54.02
N LYS A 341 -3.36 -23.02 55.32
CA LYS A 341 -2.36 -23.70 56.20
C LYS A 341 -1.98 -25.08 55.63
N ARG A 342 -2.97 -25.88 55.28
CA ARG A 342 -2.78 -27.23 54.76
C ARG A 342 -2.04 -27.24 53.41
N GLN A 343 -2.36 -26.31 52.52
CA GLN A 343 -1.67 -26.19 51.25
C GLN A 343 -0.19 -25.81 51.43
N ARG A 344 0.11 -24.95 52.38
CA ARG A 344 1.48 -24.58 52.72
C ARG A 344 2.27 -25.78 53.26
N GLU A 345 1.69 -26.55 54.17
CA GLU A 345 2.28 -27.76 54.70
C GLU A 345 2.64 -28.75 53.56
N LEU A 346 1.68 -29.03 52.68
CA LEU A 346 1.90 -29.92 51.51
C LEU A 346 3.02 -29.44 50.59
N LEU A 347 3.10 -28.13 50.35
CA LEU A 347 4.20 -27.57 49.53
C LEU A 347 5.55 -27.61 50.23
N GLU A 348 5.59 -27.51 51.56
CA GLU A 348 6.80 -27.68 52.38
C GLU A 348 7.27 -29.14 52.36
N GLU A 349 6.35 -30.10 52.48
CA GLU A 349 6.63 -31.54 52.32
C GLU A 349 7.17 -31.83 50.92
N PHE A 350 6.53 -31.30 49.90
CA PHE A 350 6.97 -31.45 48.49
C PHE A 350 8.35 -30.83 48.28
N ARG A 351 8.60 -29.61 48.74
CA ARG A 351 9.92 -28.98 48.71
C ARG A 351 11.00 -29.85 49.36
N SER A 352 10.67 -30.46 50.50
CA SER A 352 11.61 -31.33 51.21
C SER A 352 11.90 -32.60 50.43
N SER A 353 10.94 -33.18 49.72
CA SER A 353 11.10 -34.36 48.89
C SER A 353 11.96 -34.14 47.67
N LEU A 354 12.09 -32.89 47.19
CA LEU A 354 12.93 -32.53 46.07
C LEU A 354 14.40 -32.33 46.42
N GLN A 355 14.71 -32.23 47.72
CA GLN A 355 16.11 -32.01 48.14
C GLN A 355 16.98 -33.26 47.85
N GLY A 356 18.15 -33.03 47.26
CA GLY A 356 19.12 -34.06 46.94
C GLY A 356 19.04 -34.69 45.58
N ASN A 357 18.04 -34.33 44.75
CA ASN A 357 17.93 -34.86 43.40
C ASN A 357 17.80 -33.73 42.35
N SER A 358 18.83 -33.53 41.53
CA SER A 358 18.87 -32.49 40.47
C SER A 358 17.99 -32.82 39.27
N SER A 359 17.51 -34.05 39.12
CA SER A 359 16.73 -34.50 37.96
C SER A 359 15.35 -33.81 37.87
N HIS A 360 14.82 -33.31 39.01
CA HIS A 360 13.50 -32.66 39.06
C HIS A 360 13.50 -31.24 38.51
N SER A 361 14.64 -30.59 38.39
CA SER A 361 14.78 -29.20 37.95
C SER A 361 15.88 -29.00 36.91
N PRO A 362 15.74 -29.57 35.70
CA PRO A 362 16.81 -29.60 34.71
C PRO A 362 17.29 -28.21 34.25
N LYS A 363 16.41 -27.22 34.24
CA LYS A 363 16.76 -25.82 33.91
C LYS A 363 17.60 -25.16 35.00
N ALA A 364 17.28 -25.42 36.27
CA ALA A 364 18.03 -24.88 37.39
C ALA A 364 19.43 -25.52 37.47
N SER A 365 19.52 -26.83 37.28
CA SER A 365 20.82 -27.51 37.25
C SER A 365 21.73 -27.04 36.10
N GLY A 366 21.19 -26.93 34.90
CA GLY A 366 21.95 -26.38 33.75
C GLY A 366 22.36 -24.92 33.94
N TRP A 367 21.55 -24.09 34.59
CA TRP A 367 21.91 -22.72 34.91
C TRP A 367 23.02 -22.64 35.94
N PHE A 368 22.96 -23.46 37.01
CA PHE A 368 24.02 -23.53 38.02
C PHE A 368 25.34 -24.06 37.47
N GLU A 369 25.32 -25.04 36.57
CA GLU A 369 26.51 -25.50 35.86
C GLU A 369 27.13 -24.42 34.96
N GLY A 370 26.28 -23.69 34.23
CA GLY A 370 26.68 -22.53 33.42
C GLY A 370 27.31 -21.43 34.27
N MET A 371 26.73 -21.14 35.43
CA MET A 371 27.25 -20.17 36.39
C MET A 371 28.62 -20.58 36.96
N LYS A 372 28.80 -21.86 37.31
CA LYS A 372 30.09 -22.36 37.78
C LYS A 372 31.18 -22.18 36.70
N ARG A 373 30.91 -22.58 35.44
CA ARG A 373 31.85 -22.39 34.33
C ARG A 373 32.25 -20.93 34.15
N PHE A 374 31.25 -20.03 34.23
CA PHE A 374 31.51 -18.59 34.07
C PHE A 374 32.48 -18.05 35.14
N PHE A 375 32.38 -18.54 36.40
CA PHE A 375 33.30 -18.13 37.48
C PHE A 375 34.62 -18.87 37.45
N ASP A 376 34.66 -20.07 36.88
CA ASP A 376 35.92 -20.84 36.70
C ASP A 376 36.78 -20.28 35.54
N ASP A 377 36.17 -19.57 34.60
CA ASP A 377 36.82 -18.93 33.44
C ASP A 377 37.23 -17.45 33.70
N LEU A 378 36.89 -16.87 34.88
CA LEU A 378 37.27 -15.51 35.34
C LEU A 378 38.51 -15.56 36.22
#